data_a516ce8b560a3d0de58c0e39ec73a59d
#
_entry.id   a516ce8b560a3d0de58c0e39ec73a59d
#
_cell.length_a   1.000
_cell.length_b   1.000
_cell.length_c   1.000
_cell.angle_alpha   90.00
_cell.angle_beta   90.00
_cell.angle_gamma   90.00
#
_symmetry.space_group_name_H-M   'P 1'
#
loop_
_entity.id
_entity.type
_entity.pdbx_description
1 polymer ?
#
loop_
_entity_poly.entity_id
_entity_poly.type
_entity_poly.pdbx_seq_one_letter_code
_entity_poly.pdbx_strand_id
1 'polypeptide(L)'
;MALDKTFFEDLEARIPKGKVRTRFAPSPTGYMHVGNLRTALYTWLIARHADGTFILRIEDTDQGRLVEGATDVIYRTMKECHLDHDEGPDVGGPTGPYIQSQRRDLYLPYAQLLVEKGAAYYCFCEKAESEEDSGEFDRADDPCRNLSEEEVAANLAAGKPYVIRQRIPHEGTTTFHDVSFGDITVENKTLDDQVLLKRDGLPTYNFANVVDDHLMGITHVVRGSEYLSSAPKYNLLYEAFGWEVPTYVHCSPVMRDQHNKMSKRHGDPSYEDLKAQGFLTDAILNYVALLGWAPKGEYAEQEIFSLDELVKVFDIAGISKSPAIFDIEKLTYFNATYLRAMEPAAFAAVAEPYIRQAVKNPAIDAAGIAALLQARCEKLTDIPEKVDFFDALPDYDVEFFTNKKSKTNAEVSKAMLEAAIPALEAVSDWTVDAIHDTLIDLAAKLEVKNATLMWPVRIAAAGKLVTPGGAVEICHLLGKDETLRRLRLGLDKLN
;
A
#
# COMPACT_ATOMS: atom_id res chain seq x y z
N MET A 1 12.76 41.30 20.83
CA MET A 1 13.94 41.26 19.94
C MET A 1 13.41 41.49 18.53
N ALA A 2 13.92 42.47 17.80
CA ALA A 2 13.42 42.71 16.41
C ALA A 2 13.76 41.49 15.56
N LEU A 3 12.78 40.96 14.82
CA LEU A 3 12.98 39.83 13.91
C LEU A 3 13.91 40.24 12.77
N ASP A 4 14.82 39.34 12.39
CA ASP A 4 15.72 39.54 11.26
C ASP A 4 14.94 39.36 9.95
N LYS A 5 14.61 40.45 9.29
CA LYS A 5 13.88 40.44 8.02
C LYS A 5 14.64 39.69 6.92
N THR A 6 15.96 39.77 6.92
CA THR A 6 16.82 39.14 5.91
C THR A 6 16.67 37.63 5.98
N PHE A 7 16.46 37.07 7.18
CA PHE A 7 16.20 35.64 7.37
C PHE A 7 14.98 35.17 6.57
N PHE A 8 13.87 35.90 6.63
CA PHE A 8 12.64 35.54 5.92
C PHE A 8 12.79 35.75 4.41
N GLU A 9 13.40 36.89 3.99
CA GLU A 9 13.63 37.19 2.58
C GLU A 9 14.49 36.17 1.89
N ASP A 10 15.54 35.65 2.54
CA ASP A 10 16.42 34.59 2.04
C ASP A 10 15.70 33.26 1.88
N LEU A 11 14.78 32.92 2.80
CA LEU A 11 13.98 31.70 2.70
C LEU A 11 12.94 31.80 1.59
N GLU A 12 12.22 32.90 1.52
CA GLU A 12 11.20 33.17 0.48
C GLU A 12 11.81 33.15 -0.93
N ALA A 13 13.04 33.67 -1.10
CA ALA A 13 13.74 33.68 -2.38
C ALA A 13 14.09 32.27 -2.89
N ARG A 14 14.15 31.27 -2.03
CA ARG A 14 14.48 29.87 -2.37
C ARG A 14 13.25 29.04 -2.75
N ILE A 15 12.03 29.55 -2.52
CA ILE A 15 10.80 28.79 -2.77
C ILE A 15 10.66 28.54 -4.29
N PRO A 16 10.61 27.27 -4.74
CA PRO A 16 10.39 26.95 -6.15
C PRO A 16 8.99 27.37 -6.59
N LYS A 17 8.89 27.92 -7.82
CA LYS A 17 7.62 28.38 -8.40
C LYS A 17 7.37 27.76 -9.76
N GLY A 18 6.11 27.76 -10.20
CA GLY A 18 5.72 27.48 -11.58
C GLY A 18 5.49 26.01 -11.93
N LYS A 19 5.66 25.07 -11.01
CA LYS A 19 5.34 23.66 -11.20
C LYS A 19 4.42 23.16 -10.09
N VAL A 20 3.66 22.11 -10.37
CA VAL A 20 2.96 21.35 -9.33
C VAL A 20 4.00 20.71 -8.41
N ARG A 21 3.84 20.91 -7.12
CA ARG A 21 4.71 20.33 -6.09
C ARG A 21 3.84 19.66 -5.03
N THR A 22 4.11 18.41 -4.78
CA THR A 22 3.39 17.61 -3.80
C THR A 22 4.36 16.99 -2.81
N ARG A 23 3.87 16.55 -1.66
CA ARG A 23 4.69 15.86 -0.68
C ARG A 23 3.95 14.69 -0.05
N PHE A 24 4.61 13.56 0.07
CA PHE A 24 4.28 12.53 1.03
C PHE A 24 5.07 12.82 2.31
N ALA A 25 4.35 12.95 3.42
CA ALA A 25 4.92 13.44 4.67
C ALA A 25 4.59 12.47 5.83
N PRO A 26 5.17 11.25 5.82
CA PRO A 26 4.89 10.26 6.84
C PRO A 26 5.63 10.54 8.15
N SER A 27 4.96 10.29 9.29
CA SER A 27 5.64 10.12 10.56
C SER A 27 6.22 8.70 10.65
N PRO A 28 7.48 8.52 11.12
CA PRO A 28 8.12 7.21 11.18
C PRO A 28 7.63 6.39 12.38
N THR A 29 6.40 5.88 12.30
CA THR A 29 5.69 5.16 13.36
C THR A 29 5.48 3.67 13.08
N GLY A 30 6.18 3.10 12.10
CA GLY A 30 6.14 1.70 11.72
C GLY A 30 5.73 1.44 10.27
N TYR A 31 5.21 0.25 9.98
CA TYR A 31 4.84 -0.17 8.62
C TYR A 31 3.77 0.73 7.98
N MET A 32 3.84 0.82 6.64
CA MET A 32 2.90 1.61 5.85
C MET A 32 1.61 0.82 5.62
N HIS A 33 0.51 1.22 6.27
CA HIS A 33 -0.79 0.60 6.01
C HIS A 33 -1.39 1.07 4.67
N VAL A 34 -2.37 0.33 4.15
CA VAL A 34 -3.00 0.58 2.83
C VAL A 34 -3.46 2.03 2.65
N GLY A 35 -4.02 2.66 3.69
CA GLY A 35 -4.46 4.08 3.61
C GLY A 35 -3.30 5.06 3.41
N ASN A 36 -2.15 4.83 4.06
CA ASN A 36 -0.96 5.66 3.87
C ASN A 36 -0.34 5.42 2.49
N LEU A 37 -0.29 4.15 2.04
CA LEU A 37 0.16 3.83 0.69
C LEU A 37 -0.70 4.51 -0.36
N ARG A 38 -2.04 4.52 -0.19
CA ARG A 38 -2.95 5.24 -1.07
C ARG A 38 -2.66 6.74 -1.12
N THR A 39 -2.44 7.36 0.05
CA THR A 39 -2.10 8.77 0.12
C THR A 39 -0.78 9.06 -0.60
N ALA A 40 0.23 8.23 -0.40
CA ALA A 40 1.51 8.33 -1.11
C ALA A 40 1.33 8.19 -2.62
N LEU A 41 0.58 7.18 -3.07
CA LEU A 41 0.28 6.94 -4.48
C LEU A 41 -0.45 8.12 -5.13
N TYR A 42 -1.52 8.62 -4.51
CA TYR A 42 -2.26 9.76 -5.06
C TYR A 42 -1.39 11.01 -5.14
N THR A 43 -0.60 11.26 -4.10
CA THR A 43 0.34 12.40 -4.07
C THR A 43 1.37 12.31 -5.20
N TRP A 44 1.91 11.11 -5.43
CA TRP A 44 2.85 10.81 -6.50
C TRP A 44 2.19 10.95 -7.89
N LEU A 45 0.98 10.40 -8.06
CA LEU A 45 0.22 10.48 -9.32
C LEU A 45 -0.10 11.93 -9.71
N ILE A 46 -0.48 12.78 -8.75
CA ILE A 46 -0.72 14.22 -9.00
C ILE A 46 0.56 14.89 -9.53
N ALA A 47 1.70 14.63 -8.90
CA ALA A 47 2.97 15.21 -9.35
C ALA A 47 3.34 14.69 -10.75
N ARG A 48 3.30 13.38 -10.97
CA ARG A 48 3.71 12.78 -12.26
C ARG A 48 2.76 13.14 -13.40
N HIS A 49 1.45 13.17 -13.16
CA HIS A 49 0.46 13.61 -14.15
C HIS A 49 0.71 15.04 -14.64
N ALA A 50 1.15 15.93 -13.75
CA ALA A 50 1.41 17.35 -14.03
C ALA A 50 2.88 17.65 -14.41
N ASP A 51 3.72 16.65 -14.65
CA ASP A 51 5.19 16.81 -14.82
C ASP A 51 5.81 17.69 -13.71
N GLY A 52 5.32 17.49 -12.49
CA GLY A 52 5.66 18.22 -11.28
C GLY A 52 6.75 17.55 -10.45
N THR A 53 6.90 18.02 -9.21
CA THR A 53 7.88 17.52 -8.25
C THR A 53 7.18 16.78 -7.11
N PHE A 54 7.64 15.58 -6.80
CA PHE A 54 7.19 14.80 -5.66
C PHE A 54 8.26 14.77 -4.58
N ILE A 55 7.91 15.15 -3.35
CA ILE A 55 8.81 15.32 -2.21
C ILE A 55 8.50 14.26 -1.15
N LEU A 56 9.54 13.65 -0.59
CA LEU A 56 9.45 12.89 0.64
C LEU A 56 9.92 13.73 1.82
N ARG A 57 9.04 14.01 2.79
CA ARG A 57 9.37 14.72 4.03
C ARG A 57 9.08 13.83 5.24
N ILE A 58 10.06 13.61 6.09
CA ILE A 58 9.89 12.83 7.32
C ILE A 58 9.44 13.76 8.45
N GLU A 59 8.27 13.48 9.03
CA GLU A 59 7.66 14.26 10.11
C GLU A 59 7.88 13.55 11.44
N ASP A 60 8.98 13.89 12.11
CA ASP A 60 9.48 13.29 13.34
C ASP A 60 9.41 14.22 14.56
N THR A 61 8.55 15.25 14.53
CA THR A 61 8.41 16.24 15.63
C THR A 61 7.80 15.65 16.92
N ASP A 62 7.08 14.53 16.82
CA ASP A 62 6.62 13.74 17.97
C ASP A 62 7.62 12.63 18.30
N GLN A 63 8.63 12.99 19.09
CA GLN A 63 9.73 12.09 19.46
C GLN A 63 9.28 10.86 20.28
N GLY A 64 8.16 10.96 20.99
CA GLY A 64 7.63 9.86 21.81
C GLY A 64 7.01 8.71 21.01
N ARG A 65 6.69 8.93 19.73
CA ARG A 65 6.03 7.96 18.87
C ARG A 65 6.94 7.35 17.78
N LEU A 66 8.20 7.73 17.77
CA LEU A 66 9.16 7.23 16.78
C LEU A 66 9.45 5.74 17.02
N VAL A 67 9.49 4.98 15.92
CA VAL A 67 9.87 3.56 15.92
C VAL A 67 11.19 3.41 15.18
N GLU A 68 12.16 2.80 15.83
CA GLU A 68 13.47 2.52 15.22
C GLU A 68 13.29 1.69 13.93
N GLY A 69 13.99 2.07 12.86
CA GLY A 69 13.91 1.41 11.56
C GLY A 69 12.66 1.76 10.72
N ALA A 70 11.70 2.53 11.25
CA ALA A 70 10.48 2.87 10.49
C ALA A 70 10.78 3.72 9.25
N THR A 71 11.79 4.57 9.29
CA THR A 71 12.22 5.36 8.13
C THR A 71 12.75 4.45 7.01
N ASP A 72 13.51 3.41 7.35
CA ASP A 72 14.02 2.45 6.36
C ASP A 72 12.88 1.66 5.69
N VAL A 73 11.82 1.36 6.46
CA VAL A 73 10.60 0.74 5.92
C VAL A 73 9.94 1.67 4.90
N ILE A 74 9.82 2.97 5.21
CA ILE A 74 9.25 3.96 4.29
C ILE A 74 10.05 3.98 2.97
N TYR A 75 11.38 4.11 3.03
CA TYR A 75 12.23 4.12 1.83
C TYR A 75 12.09 2.84 1.02
N ARG A 76 12.15 1.67 1.68
CA ARG A 76 12.01 0.38 1.01
C ARG A 76 10.66 0.26 0.33
N THR A 77 9.55 0.58 1.01
CA THR A 77 8.20 0.51 0.46
C THR A 77 8.04 1.45 -0.72
N MET A 78 8.52 2.70 -0.62
CA MET A 78 8.47 3.67 -1.72
C MET A 78 9.23 3.16 -2.94
N LYS A 79 10.42 2.61 -2.74
CA LYS A 79 11.26 2.03 -3.81
C LYS A 79 10.61 0.80 -4.46
N GLU A 80 10.08 -0.13 -3.67
CA GLU A 80 9.38 -1.32 -4.17
C GLU A 80 8.10 -0.97 -4.93
N CYS A 81 7.43 0.11 -4.53
CA CYS A 81 6.24 0.63 -5.20
C CYS A 81 6.55 1.53 -6.40
N HIS A 82 7.81 1.74 -6.75
CA HIS A 82 8.26 2.66 -7.83
C HIS A 82 7.73 4.09 -7.65
N LEU A 83 7.50 4.53 -6.41
CA LEU A 83 7.08 5.88 -6.05
C LEU A 83 8.31 6.74 -5.76
N ASP A 84 9.21 6.85 -6.74
CA ASP A 84 10.45 7.60 -6.60
C ASP A 84 10.18 9.08 -6.36
N HIS A 85 10.85 9.66 -5.35
CA HIS A 85 10.75 11.09 -5.03
C HIS A 85 11.91 11.87 -5.65
N ASP A 86 11.63 13.12 -6.01
CA ASP A 86 12.59 14.02 -6.66
C ASP A 86 13.42 14.77 -5.63
N GLU A 87 12.83 15.02 -4.45
CA GLU A 87 13.47 15.66 -3.30
C GLU A 87 13.16 14.86 -2.03
N GLY A 88 14.14 14.76 -1.14
CA GLY A 88 13.96 14.02 0.11
C GLY A 88 15.22 13.92 0.94
N PRO A 89 15.19 13.28 2.12
CA PRO A 89 16.34 13.21 3.01
C PRO A 89 17.56 12.48 2.41
N ASP A 90 17.33 11.50 1.55
CA ASP A 90 18.32 10.63 0.91
C ASP A 90 18.84 11.16 -0.42
N VAL A 91 17.99 11.88 -1.17
CA VAL A 91 18.35 12.45 -2.49
C VAL A 91 18.69 13.94 -2.43
N GLY A 92 18.34 14.62 -1.34
CA GLY A 92 18.54 16.07 -1.19
C GLY A 92 17.53 16.89 -1.99
N GLY A 93 17.86 18.15 -2.27
CA GLY A 93 17.06 19.09 -3.04
C GLY A 93 17.19 20.51 -2.55
N PRO A 94 16.57 21.50 -3.24
CA PRO A 94 16.76 22.94 -2.99
C PRO A 94 16.09 23.43 -1.71
N THR A 95 15.08 22.72 -1.19
CA THR A 95 14.25 23.18 -0.06
C THR A 95 14.50 22.42 1.24
N GLY A 96 15.56 21.59 1.29
CA GLY A 96 15.96 20.85 2.49
C GLY A 96 16.32 21.73 3.70
N PRO A 97 16.53 21.06 4.84
CA PRO A 97 16.42 19.62 5.15
C PRO A 97 14.99 19.10 5.01
N TYR A 98 14.85 17.78 4.78
CA TYR A 98 13.56 17.11 4.59
C TYR A 98 13.15 16.23 5.79
N ILE A 99 13.83 16.37 6.92
CA ILE A 99 13.47 15.81 8.22
C ILE A 99 13.10 16.97 9.13
N GLN A 100 11.90 16.97 9.70
CA GLN A 100 11.38 18.13 10.43
C GLN A 100 12.20 18.49 11.66
N SER A 101 12.71 17.51 12.42
CA SER A 101 13.59 17.78 13.58
C SER A 101 14.87 18.54 13.21
N GLN A 102 15.37 18.38 11.97
CA GLN A 102 16.53 19.11 11.46
C GLN A 102 16.21 20.54 11.03
N ARG A 103 14.93 20.91 10.98
CA ARG A 103 14.43 22.25 10.63
C ARG A 103 14.06 23.06 11.88
N ARG A 104 14.37 22.59 13.05
CA ARG A 104 13.98 23.16 14.34
C ARG A 104 14.17 24.68 14.42
N ASP A 105 15.31 25.18 13.92
CA ASP A 105 15.68 26.57 14.01
C ASP A 105 14.81 27.51 13.12
N LEU A 106 14.04 26.94 12.20
CA LEU A 106 13.12 27.71 11.35
C LEU A 106 11.83 28.10 12.08
N TYR A 107 11.33 27.27 12.99
CA TYR A 107 9.96 27.42 13.49
C TYR A 107 9.80 28.55 14.51
N LEU A 108 10.78 28.77 15.42
CA LEU A 108 10.68 29.83 16.41
C LEU A 108 10.55 31.23 15.77
N PRO A 109 11.38 31.63 14.76
CA PRO A 109 11.20 32.92 14.08
C PRO A 109 9.81 33.10 13.46
N TYR A 110 9.26 32.06 12.81
CA TYR A 110 7.90 32.14 12.23
C TYR A 110 6.81 32.21 13.31
N ALA A 111 6.93 31.50 14.42
CA ALA A 111 6.01 31.64 15.55
C ALA A 111 6.06 33.04 16.17
N GLN A 112 7.25 33.63 16.30
CA GLN A 112 7.44 35.00 16.76
C GLN A 112 6.88 36.04 15.78
N LEU A 113 7.00 35.81 14.47
CA LEU A 113 6.37 36.65 13.44
C LEU A 113 4.84 36.66 13.60
N LEU A 114 4.21 35.53 13.90
CA LEU A 114 2.78 35.48 14.19
C LEU A 114 2.42 36.26 15.46
N VAL A 115 3.27 36.25 16.49
CA VAL A 115 3.06 37.08 17.69
C VAL A 115 3.12 38.58 17.34
N GLU A 116 4.11 39.03 16.57
CA GLU A 116 4.21 40.41 16.12
C GLU A 116 3.00 40.83 15.28
N LYS A 117 2.44 39.92 14.47
CA LYS A 117 1.21 40.14 13.68
C LYS A 117 -0.09 40.04 14.49
N GLY A 118 -0.01 39.70 15.78
CA GLY A 118 -1.17 39.52 16.66
C GLY A 118 -1.97 38.23 16.42
N ALA A 119 -1.45 37.30 15.59
CA ALA A 119 -2.05 36.01 15.26
C ALA A 119 -1.59 34.86 16.16
N ALA A 120 -0.68 35.13 17.09
CA ALA A 120 -0.24 34.18 18.13
C ALA A 120 0.06 34.94 19.43
N TYR A 121 0.29 34.19 20.51
CA TYR A 121 0.64 34.75 21.81
C TYR A 121 1.47 33.76 22.64
N TYR A 122 2.25 34.30 23.59
CA TYR A 122 3.00 33.50 24.56
C TYR A 122 2.08 33.03 25.68
N CYS A 123 2.07 31.74 25.98
CA CYS A 123 1.34 31.17 27.09
C CYS A 123 2.34 30.55 28.10
N PHE A 124 2.28 31.03 29.35
CA PHE A 124 3.17 30.62 30.46
C PHE A 124 2.48 29.69 31.46
N CYS A 125 1.30 29.14 31.16
CA CYS A 125 0.52 28.27 32.01
C CYS A 125 1.23 26.92 32.22
N GLU A 126 1.29 26.40 33.44
CA GLU A 126 1.95 25.11 33.75
C GLU A 126 1.28 23.92 33.09
N LYS A 127 -0.05 23.96 32.92
CA LYS A 127 -0.85 22.88 32.30
C LYS A 127 -0.78 22.81 30.78
N ALA A 128 -0.07 23.73 30.13
CA ALA A 128 -0.08 23.88 28.66
C ALA A 128 0.44 22.66 27.87
N GLU A 129 1.14 21.73 28.52
CA GLU A 129 1.69 20.52 27.88
C GLU A 129 0.80 19.28 28.01
N SER A 130 -0.08 19.22 29.03
CA SER A 130 -0.91 18.03 29.27
C SER A 130 -2.18 17.98 28.43
N GLU A 131 -2.48 19.03 27.67
CA GLU A 131 -3.74 19.22 26.94
C GLU A 131 -3.64 19.00 25.42
N GLU A 132 -2.47 18.58 24.91
CA GLU A 132 -2.32 18.16 23.51
C GLU A 132 -3.25 16.99 23.12
N ASP A 133 -3.72 16.22 24.11
CA ASP A 133 -4.53 15.01 23.91
C ASP A 133 -6.03 15.14 24.29
N SER A 134 -6.45 16.18 24.99
CA SER A 134 -7.80 16.22 25.58
C SER A 134 -8.87 16.95 24.80
N GLY A 135 -8.53 17.76 23.81
CA GLY A 135 -9.50 18.44 22.93
C GLY A 135 -10.45 19.45 23.62
N GLU A 136 -10.27 19.74 24.92
CA GLU A 136 -11.13 20.58 25.72
C GLU A 136 -10.38 21.78 26.33
N PHE A 137 -9.62 22.53 25.52
CA PHE A 137 -9.07 23.78 25.99
C PHE A 137 -10.06 24.93 25.71
N ASP A 138 -10.73 25.44 26.74
CA ASP A 138 -11.58 26.61 26.60
C ASP A 138 -10.71 27.89 26.48
N ARG A 139 -10.75 28.51 25.30
CA ARG A 139 -10.05 29.77 25.01
C ARG A 139 -10.41 30.91 25.96
N ALA A 140 -11.63 30.92 26.45
CA ALA A 140 -12.13 31.98 27.32
C ALA A 140 -11.38 32.04 28.63
N ASP A 141 -10.76 30.91 29.06
CA ASP A 141 -10.10 30.77 30.35
C ASP A 141 -8.56 30.86 30.26
N ASP A 142 -7.96 31.08 29.07
CA ASP A 142 -6.51 31.28 28.96
C ASP A 142 -6.08 32.67 29.43
N PRO A 143 -5.55 32.82 30.67
CA PRO A 143 -5.16 34.11 31.21
C PRO A 143 -4.02 34.78 30.44
N CYS A 144 -3.23 33.98 29.69
CA CYS A 144 -2.11 34.48 28.94
C CYS A 144 -2.52 35.15 27.62
N ARG A 145 -3.72 34.87 27.12
CA ARG A 145 -4.20 35.42 25.84
C ARG A 145 -4.23 36.96 25.79
N ASN A 146 -4.44 37.59 26.96
CA ASN A 146 -4.63 39.04 27.08
C ASN A 146 -3.52 39.73 27.89
N LEU A 147 -2.36 39.08 28.08
CA LEU A 147 -1.19 39.71 28.71
C LEU A 147 -0.72 40.91 27.87
N SER A 148 -0.34 41.98 28.56
CA SER A 148 0.31 43.15 27.94
C SER A 148 1.72 42.80 27.44
N GLU A 149 2.25 43.60 26.52
CA GLU A 149 3.63 43.44 26.01
C GLU A 149 4.66 43.49 27.15
N GLU A 150 4.43 44.39 28.16
CA GLU A 150 5.28 44.54 29.31
C GLU A 150 5.27 43.26 30.19
N GLU A 151 4.09 42.68 30.42
CA GLU A 151 3.96 41.44 31.20
C GLU A 151 4.63 40.26 30.50
N VAL A 152 4.44 40.15 29.15
CA VAL A 152 5.13 39.13 28.33
C VAL A 152 6.64 39.33 28.45
N ALA A 153 7.14 40.57 28.25
CA ALA A 153 8.56 40.85 28.31
C ALA A 153 9.16 40.52 29.72
N ALA A 154 8.43 40.86 30.80
CA ALA A 154 8.84 40.53 32.14
C ALA A 154 8.92 39.02 32.41
N ASN A 155 7.93 38.23 31.89
CA ASN A 155 7.92 36.78 32.02
C ASN A 155 9.06 36.14 31.23
N LEU A 156 9.34 36.62 30.01
CA LEU A 156 10.47 36.14 29.20
C LEU A 156 11.81 36.48 29.86
N ALA A 157 11.98 37.71 30.36
CA ALA A 157 13.20 38.14 31.11
C ALA A 157 13.43 37.34 32.39
N ALA A 158 12.36 36.91 33.05
CA ALA A 158 12.40 36.03 34.18
C ALA A 158 12.72 34.56 33.86
N GLY A 159 12.87 34.21 32.57
CA GLY A 159 13.15 32.85 32.08
C GLY A 159 12.00 31.86 32.30
N LYS A 160 10.77 32.34 32.41
CA LYS A 160 9.61 31.43 32.56
C LYS A 160 9.45 30.55 31.35
N PRO A 161 9.22 29.24 31.54
CA PRO A 161 8.88 28.35 30.44
C PRO A 161 7.58 28.80 29.73
N TYR A 162 7.54 28.68 28.42
CA TYR A 162 6.37 29.08 27.64
C TYR A 162 6.13 28.13 26.45
N VAL A 163 4.90 28.18 25.94
CA VAL A 163 4.53 27.74 24.61
C VAL A 163 4.07 28.93 23.79
N ILE A 164 4.04 28.83 22.47
CA ILE A 164 3.39 29.83 21.60
C ILE A 164 2.12 29.20 21.07
N ARG A 165 0.98 29.91 21.29
CA ARG A 165 -0.34 29.46 20.82
C ARG A 165 -0.84 30.34 19.67
N GLN A 166 -1.57 29.74 18.74
CA GLN A 166 -2.33 30.45 17.73
C GLN A 166 -3.42 31.29 18.41
N ARG A 167 -3.59 32.53 17.96
CA ARG A 167 -4.69 33.40 18.39
C ARG A 167 -5.80 33.35 17.36
N ILE A 168 -6.77 32.48 17.54
CA ILE A 168 -7.91 32.35 16.62
C ILE A 168 -8.94 33.46 16.90
N PRO A 169 -9.50 34.15 15.88
CA PRO A 169 -10.58 35.11 16.08
C PRO A 169 -11.78 34.49 16.83
N HIS A 170 -12.36 35.23 17.78
CA HIS A 170 -13.54 34.73 18.52
C HIS A 170 -14.82 34.74 17.67
N GLU A 171 -14.92 35.71 16.75
CA GLU A 171 -16.11 35.94 15.93
C GLU A 171 -15.82 35.58 14.45
N GLY A 172 -16.90 35.44 13.69
CA GLY A 172 -16.82 35.19 12.27
C GLY A 172 -16.69 33.69 11.94
N THR A 173 -16.41 33.43 10.68
CA THR A 173 -16.29 32.08 10.12
C THR A 173 -15.02 31.97 9.28
N THR A 174 -14.46 30.78 9.22
CA THR A 174 -13.36 30.43 8.31
C THR A 174 -13.86 29.44 7.28
N THR A 175 -13.69 29.76 6.00
CA THR A 175 -14.06 28.89 4.87
C THR A 175 -12.80 28.45 4.14
N PHE A 176 -12.73 27.17 3.79
CA PHE A 176 -11.69 26.63 2.91
C PHE A 176 -12.32 25.75 1.84
N HIS A 177 -11.64 25.64 0.72
CA HIS A 177 -12.05 24.78 -0.39
C HIS A 177 -11.26 23.48 -0.38
N ASP A 178 -11.96 22.35 -0.51
CA ASP A 178 -11.38 21.03 -0.69
C ASP A 178 -11.88 20.39 -1.99
N VAL A 179 -10.98 19.79 -2.77
CA VAL A 179 -11.33 19.21 -4.08
C VAL A 179 -12.40 18.12 -3.95
N SER A 180 -12.32 17.31 -2.90
CA SER A 180 -13.24 16.17 -2.71
C SER A 180 -14.50 16.55 -1.95
N PHE A 181 -14.40 17.45 -0.96
CA PHE A 181 -15.49 17.79 -0.04
C PHE A 181 -16.17 19.12 -0.38
N GLY A 182 -15.60 19.94 -1.26
CA GLY A 182 -16.10 21.26 -1.62
C GLY A 182 -15.80 22.32 -0.57
N ASP A 183 -16.61 23.38 -0.53
CA ASP A 183 -16.44 24.47 0.43
C ASP A 183 -16.91 24.05 1.81
N ILE A 184 -16.04 24.19 2.81
CA ILE A 184 -16.31 23.89 4.21
C ILE A 184 -16.15 25.15 5.02
N THR A 185 -17.22 25.55 5.73
CA THR A 185 -17.27 26.72 6.58
C THR A 185 -17.46 26.30 8.03
N VAL A 186 -16.64 26.81 8.93
CA VAL A 186 -16.75 26.60 10.37
C VAL A 186 -16.83 27.94 11.11
N GLU A 187 -17.57 27.97 12.21
CA GLU A 187 -17.58 29.12 13.10
C GLU A 187 -16.29 29.18 13.90
N ASN A 188 -15.57 30.30 13.89
CA ASN A 188 -14.29 30.46 14.56
C ASN A 188 -14.34 30.18 16.07
N LYS A 189 -15.51 30.44 16.70
CA LYS A 189 -15.72 30.17 18.12
C LYS A 189 -15.62 28.66 18.48
N THR A 190 -15.73 27.76 17.49
CA THR A 190 -15.63 26.30 17.70
C THR A 190 -14.18 25.80 17.60
N LEU A 191 -13.26 26.66 17.20
CA LEU A 191 -11.85 26.32 17.06
C LEU A 191 -11.09 26.69 18.34
N ASP A 192 -10.18 25.86 18.79
CA ASP A 192 -9.29 26.11 19.94
C ASP A 192 -8.01 26.85 19.53
N ASP A 193 -7.41 27.56 20.48
CA ASP A 193 -6.09 28.19 20.33
C ASP A 193 -5.00 27.12 20.48
N GLN A 194 -4.71 26.43 19.39
CA GLN A 194 -3.73 25.33 19.38
C GLN A 194 -2.31 25.80 19.72
N VAL A 195 -1.51 24.92 20.30
CA VAL A 195 -0.07 25.15 20.48
C VAL A 195 0.61 25.11 19.11
N LEU A 196 1.40 26.11 18.78
CA LEU A 196 2.25 26.15 17.59
C LEU A 196 3.66 25.67 17.90
N LEU A 197 4.25 26.19 19.00
CA LEU A 197 5.60 25.86 19.44
C LEU A 197 5.56 25.34 20.87
N LYS A 198 6.13 24.17 21.10
CA LYS A 198 6.24 23.53 22.42
C LYS A 198 7.36 24.13 23.27
N ARG A 199 7.39 23.83 24.58
CA ARG A 199 8.42 24.31 25.53
C ARG A 199 9.82 23.85 25.16
N ASP A 200 9.97 22.69 24.56
CA ASP A 200 11.24 22.16 24.07
C ASP A 200 11.75 22.85 22.79
N GLY A 201 10.96 23.81 22.25
CA GLY A 201 11.26 24.54 21.02
C GLY A 201 10.94 23.77 19.73
N LEU A 202 10.34 22.59 19.82
CA LEU A 202 9.82 21.89 18.65
C LEU A 202 8.42 22.39 18.32
N PRO A 203 8.05 22.45 17.02
CA PRO A 203 6.70 22.79 16.61
C PRO A 203 5.76 21.61 16.87
N THR A 204 4.47 21.92 16.95
CA THR A 204 3.44 20.91 16.78
C THR A 204 3.32 20.55 15.30
N TYR A 205 2.73 19.38 15.01
CA TYR A 205 2.43 18.96 13.64
C TYR A 205 1.69 20.05 12.86
N ASN A 206 0.65 20.62 13.46
CA ASN A 206 -0.21 21.60 12.81
C ASN A 206 0.51 22.89 12.40
N PHE A 207 1.56 23.25 13.08
CA PHE A 207 2.37 24.43 12.72
C PHE A 207 3.49 24.08 11.73
N ALA A 208 4.21 22.98 12.00
CA ALA A 208 5.31 22.55 11.17
C ALA A 208 4.88 22.31 9.72
N ASN A 209 3.72 21.64 9.51
CA ASN A 209 3.27 21.34 8.15
C ASN A 209 2.96 22.62 7.34
N VAL A 210 2.39 23.65 7.94
CA VAL A 210 2.09 24.93 7.25
C VAL A 210 3.37 25.65 6.84
N VAL A 211 4.34 25.79 7.77
CA VAL A 211 5.62 26.45 7.51
C VAL A 211 6.42 25.69 6.45
N ASP A 212 6.48 24.36 6.57
CA ASP A 212 7.25 23.53 5.64
C ASP A 212 6.59 23.43 4.27
N ASP A 213 5.27 23.30 4.19
CA ASP A 213 4.55 23.28 2.93
C ASP A 213 4.76 24.59 2.16
N HIS A 214 4.72 25.74 2.85
CA HIS A 214 5.05 27.02 2.24
C HIS A 214 6.51 27.08 1.76
N LEU A 215 7.47 26.83 2.64
CA LEU A 215 8.90 26.94 2.32
C LEU A 215 9.38 25.91 1.27
N MET A 216 8.69 24.80 1.13
CA MET A 216 8.95 23.79 0.09
C MET A 216 8.15 24.06 -1.19
N GLY A 217 7.33 25.14 -1.23
CA GLY A 217 6.52 25.52 -2.39
C GLY A 217 5.45 24.49 -2.74
N ILE A 218 4.88 23.81 -1.75
CA ILE A 218 3.84 22.80 -1.96
C ILE A 218 2.58 23.45 -2.50
N THR A 219 2.11 22.94 -3.64
CA THR A 219 0.91 23.46 -4.33
C THR A 219 -0.33 22.61 -4.03
N HIS A 220 -0.15 21.32 -3.76
CA HIS A 220 -1.24 20.38 -3.47
C HIS A 220 -0.91 19.58 -2.23
N VAL A 221 -1.84 19.59 -1.27
CA VAL A 221 -1.75 18.87 0.01
C VAL A 221 -2.74 17.73 0.00
N VAL A 222 -2.22 16.50 -0.19
CA VAL A 222 -3.01 15.26 -0.11
C VAL A 222 -2.84 14.64 1.28
N ARG A 223 -3.95 14.32 1.96
CA ARG A 223 -3.94 13.68 3.29
C ARG A 223 -5.31 13.08 3.64
N GLY A 224 -5.40 12.39 4.75
CA GLY A 224 -6.65 11.79 5.22
C GLY A 224 -7.69 12.84 5.67
N SER A 225 -8.97 12.48 5.57
CA SER A 225 -10.08 13.36 5.94
C SER A 225 -10.16 13.67 7.46
N GLU A 226 -9.39 13.00 8.30
CA GLU A 226 -9.23 13.33 9.72
C GLU A 226 -8.69 14.76 9.94
N TYR A 227 -7.98 15.31 8.97
CA TYR A 227 -7.43 16.67 9.04
C TYR A 227 -8.41 17.77 8.60
N LEU A 228 -9.63 17.42 8.15
CA LEU A 228 -10.65 18.41 7.78
C LEU A 228 -11.00 19.34 8.94
N SER A 229 -11.04 18.83 10.17
CA SER A 229 -11.31 19.63 11.37
C SER A 229 -10.19 20.60 11.71
N SER A 230 -8.95 20.32 11.31
CA SER A 230 -7.79 21.17 11.53
C SER A 230 -7.54 22.16 10.39
N ALA A 231 -8.07 21.91 9.20
CA ALA A 231 -7.84 22.74 8.01
C ALA A 231 -8.21 24.23 8.21
N PRO A 232 -9.28 24.61 8.92
CA PRO A 232 -9.56 26.02 9.21
C PRO A 232 -8.43 26.72 9.97
N LYS A 233 -7.79 26.03 10.91
CA LYS A 233 -6.66 26.57 11.67
C LYS A 233 -5.44 26.80 10.78
N TYR A 234 -5.20 25.92 9.79
CA TYR A 234 -4.14 26.11 8.80
C TYR A 234 -4.42 27.30 7.90
N ASN A 235 -5.66 27.47 7.42
CA ASN A 235 -6.04 28.63 6.62
C ASN A 235 -5.80 29.95 7.36
N LEU A 236 -6.16 30.02 8.64
CA LEU A 236 -5.89 31.18 9.48
C LEU A 236 -4.39 31.46 9.64
N LEU A 237 -3.53 30.43 9.64
CA LEU A 237 -2.08 30.61 9.63
C LEU A 237 -1.58 31.15 8.28
N TYR A 238 -2.02 30.58 7.15
CA TYR A 238 -1.69 31.09 5.82
C TYR A 238 -2.12 32.54 5.66
N GLU A 239 -3.33 32.89 6.08
CA GLU A 239 -3.86 34.25 6.05
C GLU A 239 -3.02 35.22 6.91
N ALA A 240 -2.69 34.83 8.14
CA ALA A 240 -1.87 35.63 9.03
C ALA A 240 -0.46 35.90 8.49
N PHE A 241 0.14 34.92 7.83
CA PHE A 241 1.41 35.10 7.14
C PHE A 241 1.29 35.92 5.86
N GLY A 242 0.13 35.92 5.21
CA GLY A 242 -0.09 36.47 3.87
C GLY A 242 0.37 35.53 2.75
N TRP A 243 0.35 34.24 3.01
CA TRP A 243 0.74 33.18 2.08
C TRP A 243 -0.46 32.64 1.29
N GLU A 244 -0.20 32.10 0.09
CA GLU A 244 -1.20 31.36 -0.66
C GLU A 244 -1.52 30.03 0.02
N VAL A 245 -2.81 29.71 0.11
CA VAL A 245 -3.29 28.41 0.62
C VAL A 245 -3.11 27.37 -0.49
N PRO A 246 -2.46 26.23 -0.23
CA PRO A 246 -2.34 25.16 -1.22
C PRO A 246 -3.71 24.52 -1.52
N THR A 247 -3.82 23.86 -2.66
CA THR A 247 -4.99 23.05 -3.01
C THR A 247 -5.10 21.88 -2.06
N TYR A 248 -6.18 21.80 -1.28
CA TYR A 248 -6.45 20.66 -0.39
C TYR A 248 -7.15 19.53 -1.13
N VAL A 249 -6.65 18.32 -0.92
CA VAL A 249 -7.20 17.07 -1.42
C VAL A 249 -7.31 16.08 -0.25
N HIS A 250 -8.43 16.12 0.47
CA HIS A 250 -8.64 15.19 1.56
C HIS A 250 -9.24 13.87 1.04
N CYS A 251 -8.63 12.76 1.43
CA CYS A 251 -9.05 11.42 1.05
C CYS A 251 -9.89 10.80 2.17
N SER A 252 -11.06 10.29 1.83
CA SER A 252 -11.90 9.54 2.77
C SER A 252 -11.19 8.31 3.31
N PRO A 253 -11.52 7.81 4.50
CA PRO A 253 -10.84 6.66 5.09
C PRO A 253 -11.01 5.40 4.25
N VAL A 254 -10.02 4.50 4.32
CA VAL A 254 -10.20 3.12 3.89
C VAL A 254 -10.79 2.36 5.07
N MET A 255 -11.91 1.70 4.83
CA MET A 255 -12.68 0.96 5.83
C MET A 255 -12.41 -0.54 5.70
N ARG A 256 -12.46 -1.27 6.81
CA ARG A 256 -12.49 -2.73 6.82
C ARG A 256 -13.87 -3.26 6.45
N ASP A 257 -14.88 -2.60 6.96
CA ASP A 257 -16.30 -2.88 6.77
C ASP A 257 -17.10 -1.57 6.82
N GLN A 258 -18.43 -1.64 6.80
CA GLN A 258 -19.28 -0.45 6.78
C GLN A 258 -19.11 0.47 8.00
N HIS A 259 -18.56 -0.03 9.12
CA HIS A 259 -18.52 0.69 10.39
C HIS A 259 -17.11 0.93 10.92
N ASN A 260 -16.14 0.10 10.52
CA ASN A 260 -14.82 0.09 11.11
C ASN A 260 -13.76 0.57 10.10
N LYS A 261 -13.00 1.60 10.49
CA LYS A 261 -11.82 2.06 9.76
C LYS A 261 -10.72 0.99 9.85
N MET A 262 -9.98 0.78 8.76
CA MET A 262 -8.78 -0.05 8.79
C MET A 262 -7.75 0.49 9.79
N SER A 263 -7.18 -0.39 10.59
CA SER A 263 -6.21 -0.04 11.61
C SER A 263 -5.27 -1.21 11.90
N LYS A 264 -3.96 -0.92 11.99
CA LYS A 264 -2.94 -1.90 12.41
C LYS A 264 -3.26 -2.59 13.74
N ARG A 265 -3.90 -1.87 14.67
CA ARG A 265 -4.29 -2.42 15.99
C ARG A 265 -5.28 -3.58 15.90
N HIS A 266 -5.97 -3.71 14.78
CA HIS A 266 -6.96 -4.75 14.53
C HIS A 266 -6.48 -5.81 13.54
N GLY A 267 -5.18 -5.81 13.17
CA GLY A 267 -4.60 -6.81 12.27
C GLY A 267 -4.90 -6.58 10.79
N ASP A 268 -5.30 -5.38 10.40
CA ASP A 268 -5.47 -5.05 8.98
C ASP A 268 -4.11 -4.99 8.27
N PRO A 269 -4.01 -5.50 7.03
CA PRO A 269 -2.74 -5.70 6.37
C PRO A 269 -2.03 -4.38 6.04
N SER A 270 -0.73 -4.36 6.26
CA SER A 270 0.22 -3.42 5.67
C SER A 270 0.55 -3.82 4.23
N TYR A 271 1.31 -2.97 3.53
CA TYR A 271 1.88 -3.33 2.22
C TYR A 271 2.77 -4.58 2.34
N GLU A 272 3.61 -4.63 3.37
CA GLU A 272 4.50 -5.75 3.64
C GLU A 272 3.73 -7.06 3.90
N ASP A 273 2.61 -6.99 4.62
CA ASP A 273 1.75 -8.15 4.86
C ASP A 273 1.13 -8.67 3.56
N LEU A 274 0.69 -7.77 2.67
CA LEU A 274 0.16 -8.16 1.36
C LEU A 274 1.26 -8.79 0.49
N LYS A 275 2.46 -8.25 0.49
CA LYS A 275 3.62 -8.86 -0.19
C LYS A 275 3.93 -10.25 0.36
N ALA A 276 3.93 -10.41 1.68
CA ALA A 276 4.15 -11.70 2.34
C ALA A 276 3.05 -12.73 2.01
N GLN A 277 1.83 -12.28 1.70
CA GLN A 277 0.73 -13.11 1.22
C GLN A 277 0.82 -13.45 -0.27
N GLY A 278 1.86 -13.00 -0.97
CA GLY A 278 2.10 -13.35 -2.38
C GLY A 278 1.39 -12.48 -3.40
N PHE A 279 0.97 -11.27 -3.01
CA PHE A 279 0.45 -10.27 -3.96
C PHE A 279 1.58 -9.53 -4.67
N LEU A 280 1.40 -9.25 -5.95
CA LEU A 280 2.31 -8.43 -6.75
C LEU A 280 2.17 -6.95 -6.37
N THR A 281 3.25 -6.21 -6.39
CA THR A 281 3.25 -4.76 -6.16
C THR A 281 2.32 -4.03 -7.12
N ASP A 282 2.38 -4.35 -8.41
CA ASP A 282 1.54 -3.70 -9.44
C ASP A 282 0.04 -3.93 -9.18
N ALA A 283 -0.34 -5.14 -8.77
CA ALA A 283 -1.73 -5.45 -8.43
C ALA A 283 -2.18 -4.69 -7.17
N ILE A 284 -1.32 -4.58 -6.15
CA ILE A 284 -1.59 -3.79 -4.94
C ILE A 284 -1.78 -2.31 -5.31
N LEU A 285 -0.87 -1.73 -6.10
CA LEU A 285 -0.93 -0.31 -6.47
C LEU A 285 -2.17 0.00 -7.30
N ASN A 286 -2.47 -0.82 -8.31
CA ASN A 286 -3.69 -0.65 -9.11
C ASN A 286 -4.95 -0.73 -8.25
N TYR A 287 -5.04 -1.74 -7.39
CA TYR A 287 -6.19 -1.88 -6.49
C TYR A 287 -6.31 -0.69 -5.53
N VAL A 288 -5.19 -0.27 -4.92
CA VAL A 288 -5.12 0.87 -4.00
C VAL A 288 -5.49 2.18 -4.70
N ALA A 289 -5.12 2.36 -5.97
CA ALA A 289 -5.53 3.53 -6.76
C ALA A 289 -7.05 3.65 -6.85
N LEU A 290 -7.75 2.53 -7.05
CA LEU A 290 -9.21 2.49 -7.16
C LEU A 290 -9.95 2.54 -5.81
N LEU A 291 -9.23 2.51 -4.67
CA LEU A 291 -9.83 2.68 -3.35
C LEU A 291 -10.17 4.15 -3.09
N GLY A 292 -11.30 4.61 -3.61
CA GLY A 292 -11.79 5.97 -3.42
C GLY A 292 -11.40 6.93 -4.54
N TRP A 293 -10.99 6.42 -5.69
CA TRP A 293 -10.86 7.14 -6.95
C TRP A 293 -11.50 6.33 -8.06
N ALA A 294 -12.11 6.99 -9.02
CA ALA A 294 -12.69 6.37 -10.19
C ALA A 294 -12.21 7.10 -11.46
N PRO A 295 -11.74 6.37 -12.48
CA PRO A 295 -11.43 6.96 -13.77
C PRO A 295 -12.70 7.50 -14.43
N LYS A 296 -12.52 8.44 -15.37
CA LYS A 296 -13.61 9.08 -16.09
C LYS A 296 -13.47 8.91 -17.59
N GLY A 297 -14.52 9.28 -18.33
CA GLY A 297 -14.54 9.29 -19.78
C GLY A 297 -14.41 7.86 -20.36
N GLU A 298 -13.53 7.67 -21.32
CA GLU A 298 -13.30 6.38 -22.00
C GLU A 298 -12.74 5.29 -21.09
N TYR A 299 -12.15 5.66 -19.95
CA TYR A 299 -11.56 4.74 -18.96
C TYR A 299 -12.52 4.35 -17.84
N ALA A 300 -13.77 4.84 -17.84
CA ALA A 300 -14.71 4.68 -16.71
C ALA A 300 -14.98 3.21 -16.33
N GLU A 301 -14.93 2.30 -17.31
CA GLU A 301 -15.15 0.86 -17.09
C GLU A 301 -13.85 0.05 -16.94
N GLN A 302 -12.68 0.70 -17.08
CA GLN A 302 -11.41 0.03 -16.94
C GLN A 302 -11.04 -0.12 -15.47
N GLU A 303 -10.65 -1.32 -15.07
CA GLU A 303 -10.20 -1.62 -13.70
C GLU A 303 -8.72 -1.98 -13.61
N ILE A 304 -8.12 -2.46 -14.69
CA ILE A 304 -6.71 -2.88 -14.71
C ILE A 304 -5.88 -1.82 -15.40
N PHE A 305 -4.94 -1.24 -14.65
CA PHE A 305 -4.06 -0.16 -15.08
C PHE A 305 -2.62 -0.45 -14.66
N SER A 306 -1.68 -0.32 -15.54
CA SER A 306 -0.27 -0.15 -15.16
C SER A 306 -0.07 1.18 -14.44
N LEU A 307 1.06 1.33 -13.74
CA LEU A 307 1.39 2.59 -13.06
C LEU A 307 1.52 3.76 -14.06
N ASP A 308 2.08 3.51 -15.25
CA ASP A 308 2.20 4.50 -16.32
C ASP A 308 0.84 4.92 -16.90
N GLU A 309 -0.10 4.00 -16.99
CA GLU A 309 -1.48 4.33 -17.40
C GLU A 309 -2.18 5.15 -16.32
N LEU A 310 -2.00 4.80 -15.03
CA LEU A 310 -2.53 5.59 -13.93
C LEU A 310 -2.00 7.04 -13.96
N VAL A 311 -0.71 7.25 -14.23
CA VAL A 311 -0.14 8.60 -14.39
C VAL A 311 -0.86 9.40 -15.48
N LYS A 312 -1.22 8.77 -16.58
CA LYS A 312 -1.89 9.44 -17.72
C LYS A 312 -3.35 9.80 -17.43
N VAL A 313 -4.06 8.92 -16.71
CA VAL A 313 -5.52 9.04 -16.54
C VAL A 313 -5.95 9.61 -15.20
N PHE A 314 -5.03 9.76 -14.24
CA PHE A 314 -5.36 10.19 -12.89
C PHE A 314 -5.80 11.66 -12.87
N ASP A 315 -7.05 11.88 -12.44
CA ASP A 315 -7.63 13.20 -12.24
C ASP A 315 -8.11 13.33 -10.78
N ILE A 316 -7.66 14.36 -10.10
CA ILE A 316 -8.04 14.64 -8.71
C ILE A 316 -9.56 14.78 -8.53
N ALA A 317 -10.27 15.25 -9.57
CA ALA A 317 -11.72 15.34 -9.54
C ALA A 317 -12.43 13.97 -9.55
N GLY A 318 -11.69 12.88 -9.78
CA GLY A 318 -12.18 11.49 -9.64
C GLY A 318 -12.14 10.97 -8.20
N ILE A 319 -11.53 11.70 -7.27
CA ILE A 319 -11.42 11.28 -5.86
C ILE A 319 -12.79 11.42 -5.18
N SER A 320 -13.25 10.33 -4.55
CA SER A 320 -14.56 10.24 -3.89
C SER A 320 -14.50 10.74 -2.45
N LYS A 321 -15.55 11.48 -2.06
CA LYS A 321 -15.77 11.83 -0.66
C LYS A 321 -16.34 10.67 0.19
N SER A 322 -16.79 9.59 -0.44
CA SER A 322 -17.30 8.42 0.26
C SER A 322 -16.16 7.49 0.69
N PRO A 323 -16.22 6.90 1.89
CA PRO A 323 -15.26 5.89 2.31
C PRO A 323 -15.23 4.69 1.34
N ALA A 324 -14.05 4.13 1.13
CA ALA A 324 -13.87 2.91 0.34
C ALA A 324 -13.65 1.71 1.27
N ILE A 325 -14.31 0.59 1.00
CA ILE A 325 -14.14 -0.65 1.77
C ILE A 325 -13.04 -1.48 1.11
N PHE A 326 -12.08 -1.92 1.91
CA PHE A 326 -11.03 -2.84 1.46
C PHE A 326 -11.62 -4.24 1.27
N ASP A 327 -11.48 -4.77 0.05
CA ASP A 327 -11.97 -6.10 -0.35
C ASP A 327 -10.79 -6.96 -0.81
N ILE A 328 -10.43 -7.96 -0.01
CA ILE A 328 -9.32 -8.87 -0.30
C ILE A 328 -9.63 -9.79 -1.50
N GLU A 329 -10.89 -10.13 -1.74
CA GLU A 329 -11.29 -10.97 -2.88
C GLU A 329 -11.11 -10.19 -4.19
N LYS A 330 -11.46 -8.90 -4.20
CA LYS A 330 -11.22 -8.03 -5.34
C LYS A 330 -9.72 -7.84 -5.60
N LEU A 331 -8.91 -7.65 -4.56
CA LEU A 331 -7.45 -7.62 -4.70
C LEU A 331 -6.90 -8.94 -5.25
N THR A 332 -7.42 -10.07 -4.79
CA THR A 332 -7.04 -11.40 -5.30
C THR A 332 -7.38 -11.55 -6.78
N TYR A 333 -8.55 -11.09 -7.21
CA TYR A 333 -8.92 -11.05 -8.63
C TYR A 333 -7.96 -10.20 -9.47
N PHE A 334 -7.58 -9.00 -8.96
CA PHE A 334 -6.59 -8.15 -9.63
C PHE A 334 -5.25 -8.87 -9.76
N ASN A 335 -4.77 -9.43 -8.66
CA ASN A 335 -3.50 -10.15 -8.63
C ASN A 335 -3.47 -11.33 -9.63
N ALA A 336 -4.54 -12.13 -9.65
CA ALA A 336 -4.70 -13.22 -10.61
C ALA A 336 -4.70 -12.72 -12.06
N THR A 337 -5.26 -11.54 -12.30
CA THR A 337 -5.29 -10.94 -13.65
C THR A 337 -3.88 -10.50 -14.08
N TYR A 338 -3.11 -9.87 -13.17
CA TYR A 338 -1.71 -9.51 -13.44
C TYR A 338 -0.84 -10.76 -13.66
N LEU A 339 -0.97 -11.79 -12.83
CA LEU A 339 -0.20 -13.04 -12.98
C LEU A 339 -0.48 -13.71 -14.31
N ARG A 340 -1.75 -13.75 -14.74
CA ARG A 340 -2.14 -14.32 -16.05
C ARG A 340 -1.63 -13.53 -17.25
N ALA A 341 -1.54 -12.19 -17.10
CA ALA A 341 -1.08 -11.30 -18.15
C ALA A 341 0.45 -11.22 -18.27
N MET A 342 1.19 -11.74 -17.32
CA MET A 342 2.66 -11.75 -17.37
C MET A 342 3.16 -12.58 -18.56
N GLU A 343 4.26 -12.18 -19.16
CA GLU A 343 5.02 -13.04 -20.06
C GLU A 343 5.40 -14.34 -19.35
N PRO A 344 5.30 -15.51 -20.00
CA PRO A 344 5.53 -16.81 -19.37
C PRO A 344 6.89 -16.91 -18.63
N ALA A 345 7.95 -16.35 -19.20
CA ALA A 345 9.27 -16.35 -18.59
C ALA A 345 9.32 -15.46 -17.33
N ALA A 346 8.63 -14.33 -17.32
CA ALA A 346 8.53 -13.46 -16.15
C ALA A 346 7.71 -14.12 -15.04
N PHE A 347 6.59 -14.77 -15.38
CA PHE A 347 5.83 -15.56 -14.41
C PHE A 347 6.68 -16.70 -13.83
N ALA A 348 7.40 -17.46 -14.65
CA ALA A 348 8.26 -18.53 -14.20
C ALA A 348 9.33 -18.01 -13.19
N ALA A 349 9.92 -16.84 -13.44
CA ALA A 349 10.91 -16.25 -12.54
C ALA A 349 10.34 -15.88 -11.17
N VAL A 350 9.11 -15.30 -11.10
CA VAL A 350 8.47 -14.96 -9.81
C VAL A 350 7.89 -16.17 -9.10
N ALA A 351 7.50 -17.23 -9.83
CA ALA A 351 6.94 -18.46 -9.28
C ALA A 351 8.02 -19.43 -8.76
N GLU A 352 9.21 -19.43 -9.37
CA GLU A 352 10.28 -20.39 -9.05
C GLU A 352 10.64 -20.46 -7.56
N PRO A 353 10.84 -19.35 -6.83
CA PRO A 353 11.13 -19.41 -5.39
C PRO A 353 10.07 -20.16 -4.59
N TYR A 354 8.79 -20.01 -4.97
CA TYR A 354 7.67 -20.67 -4.31
C TYR A 354 7.56 -22.15 -4.72
N ILE A 355 7.82 -22.48 -5.99
CA ILE A 355 7.89 -23.87 -6.45
C ILE A 355 9.01 -24.60 -5.69
N ARG A 356 10.20 -23.99 -5.56
CA ARG A 356 11.35 -24.55 -4.86
C ARG A 356 11.18 -24.66 -3.33
N GLN A 357 10.17 -24.00 -2.75
CA GLN A 357 9.79 -24.28 -1.35
C GLN A 357 9.25 -25.69 -1.16
N ALA A 358 8.52 -26.23 -2.13
CA ALA A 358 7.93 -27.56 -2.08
C ALA A 358 8.71 -28.61 -2.90
N VAL A 359 9.21 -28.23 -4.08
CA VAL A 359 9.92 -29.14 -5.01
C VAL A 359 11.43 -28.97 -4.84
N LYS A 360 12.04 -29.84 -4.01
CA LYS A 360 13.50 -29.78 -3.70
C LYS A 360 14.38 -30.42 -4.75
N ASN A 361 13.83 -31.39 -5.50
CA ASN A 361 14.58 -32.07 -6.56
C ASN A 361 14.90 -31.10 -7.71
N PRO A 362 16.18 -30.72 -7.93
CA PRO A 362 16.56 -29.77 -8.98
C PRO A 362 16.38 -30.32 -10.40
N ALA A 363 16.24 -31.64 -10.56
CA ALA A 363 16.04 -32.26 -11.88
C ALA A 363 14.61 -32.04 -12.41
N ILE A 364 13.67 -31.66 -11.55
CA ILE A 364 12.29 -31.35 -11.96
C ILE A 364 12.24 -29.93 -12.55
N ASP A 365 11.67 -29.83 -13.74
CA ASP A 365 11.55 -28.58 -14.50
C ASP A 365 10.56 -27.62 -13.82
N ALA A 366 11.10 -26.64 -13.08
CA ALA A 366 10.30 -25.60 -12.44
C ALA A 366 9.59 -24.67 -13.45
N ALA A 367 10.17 -24.44 -14.62
CA ALA A 367 9.55 -23.61 -15.64
C ALA A 367 8.34 -24.32 -16.28
N GLY A 368 8.45 -25.63 -16.49
CA GLY A 368 7.33 -26.48 -16.93
C GLY A 368 6.20 -26.49 -15.92
N ILE A 369 6.52 -26.59 -14.60
CA ILE A 369 5.51 -26.46 -13.53
C ILE A 369 4.85 -25.08 -13.55
N ALA A 370 5.65 -24.01 -13.67
CA ALA A 370 5.11 -22.66 -13.73
C ALA A 370 4.14 -22.45 -14.90
N ALA A 371 4.44 -22.99 -16.06
CA ALA A 371 3.54 -22.94 -17.24
C ALA A 371 2.17 -23.56 -16.95
N LEU A 372 2.10 -24.64 -16.15
CA LEU A 372 0.82 -25.26 -15.75
C LEU A 372 0.05 -24.41 -14.73
N LEU A 373 0.77 -23.63 -13.92
CA LEU A 373 0.17 -22.83 -12.83
C LEU A 373 -0.40 -21.49 -13.31
N GLN A 374 0.23 -20.83 -14.29
CA GLN A 374 -0.01 -19.43 -14.62
C GLN A 374 -1.49 -19.07 -14.81
N ALA A 375 -2.23 -19.86 -15.55
CA ALA A 375 -3.64 -19.61 -15.83
C ALA A 375 -4.56 -19.69 -14.60
N ARG A 376 -4.08 -20.32 -13.50
CA ARG A 376 -4.87 -20.65 -12.32
C ARG A 376 -4.24 -20.15 -11.01
N CYS A 377 -3.14 -19.39 -11.12
CA CYS A 377 -2.46 -18.82 -9.97
C CYS A 377 -3.18 -17.54 -9.55
N GLU A 378 -3.60 -17.47 -8.30
CA GLU A 378 -4.22 -16.29 -7.72
C GLU A 378 -3.25 -15.55 -6.80
N LYS A 379 -2.45 -16.29 -6.04
CA LYS A 379 -1.39 -15.77 -5.18
C LYS A 379 -0.15 -16.66 -5.26
N LEU A 380 1.01 -16.07 -5.19
CA LEU A 380 2.27 -16.83 -5.27
C LEU A 380 2.46 -17.79 -4.07
N THR A 381 1.93 -17.43 -2.91
CA THR A 381 1.97 -18.27 -1.70
C THR A 381 1.12 -19.53 -1.77
N ASP A 382 0.19 -19.62 -2.72
CA ASP A 382 -0.62 -20.82 -2.93
C ASP A 382 0.13 -21.91 -3.72
N ILE A 383 1.25 -21.55 -4.35
CA ILE A 383 2.01 -22.43 -5.24
C ILE A 383 2.56 -23.67 -4.52
N PRO A 384 3.24 -23.56 -3.35
CA PRO A 384 3.86 -24.73 -2.71
C PRO A 384 2.89 -25.89 -2.50
N GLU A 385 1.70 -25.62 -1.99
CA GLU A 385 0.67 -26.64 -1.74
C GLU A 385 0.14 -27.29 -3.02
N LYS A 386 0.12 -26.55 -4.12
CA LYS A 386 -0.37 -27.03 -5.42
C LYS A 386 0.63 -27.95 -6.13
N VAL A 387 1.92 -27.90 -5.76
CA VAL A 387 3.00 -28.58 -6.50
C VAL A 387 3.87 -29.53 -5.68
N ASP A 388 3.62 -29.67 -4.38
CA ASP A 388 4.37 -30.52 -3.46
C ASP A 388 4.48 -31.96 -3.90
N PHE A 389 3.43 -32.47 -4.57
CA PHE A 389 3.39 -33.83 -5.09
C PHE A 389 4.46 -34.09 -6.16
N PHE A 390 5.02 -33.09 -6.81
CA PHE A 390 6.13 -33.30 -7.75
C PHE A 390 7.40 -33.80 -7.03
N ASP A 391 7.64 -33.36 -5.79
CA ASP A 391 8.79 -33.77 -5.00
C ASP A 391 8.58 -35.16 -4.40
N ALA A 392 7.42 -35.39 -3.78
CA ALA A 392 7.06 -36.66 -3.16
C ALA A 392 5.57 -36.95 -3.35
N LEU A 393 5.26 -38.22 -3.70
CA LEU A 393 3.86 -38.64 -3.80
C LEU A 393 3.23 -38.60 -2.39
N PRO A 394 2.18 -37.77 -2.15
CA PRO A 394 1.50 -37.78 -0.86
C PRO A 394 0.75 -39.12 -0.64
N ASP A 395 0.46 -39.45 0.61
CA ASP A 395 -0.52 -40.49 0.87
C ASP A 395 -1.92 -40.01 0.51
N TYR A 396 -2.71 -40.83 -0.14
CA TYR A 396 -4.03 -40.48 -0.63
C TYR A 396 -5.02 -41.64 -0.52
N ASP A 397 -6.31 -41.30 -0.44
CA ASP A 397 -7.38 -42.28 -0.31
C ASP A 397 -7.71 -42.96 -1.65
N VAL A 398 -8.05 -44.22 -1.59
CA VAL A 398 -8.55 -44.99 -2.73
C VAL A 398 -9.83 -44.38 -3.32
N GLU A 399 -10.62 -43.68 -2.52
CA GLU A 399 -11.80 -42.96 -3.00
C GLU A 399 -11.49 -41.93 -4.07
N PHE A 400 -10.26 -41.39 -4.13
CA PHE A 400 -9.84 -40.41 -5.18
C PHE A 400 -9.92 -40.97 -6.58
N PHE A 401 -9.84 -42.26 -6.72
CA PHE A 401 -10.03 -42.96 -8.01
C PHE A 401 -11.48 -42.95 -8.51
N THR A 402 -12.44 -42.64 -7.63
CA THR A 402 -13.86 -42.60 -7.99
C THR A 402 -14.23 -41.20 -8.49
N ASN A 403 -14.75 -41.14 -9.72
CA ASN A 403 -15.20 -39.84 -10.30
C ASN A 403 -16.41 -40.05 -11.25
N LYS A 404 -17.54 -39.44 -10.92
CA LYS A 404 -18.78 -39.56 -11.71
C LYS A 404 -18.66 -39.01 -13.14
N LYS A 405 -17.93 -37.89 -13.34
CA LYS A 405 -17.75 -37.29 -14.64
C LYS A 405 -16.87 -38.14 -15.55
N SER A 406 -15.82 -38.72 -15.00
CA SER A 406 -14.90 -39.63 -15.70
C SER A 406 -15.44 -41.03 -15.75
N LYS A 407 -16.55 -41.35 -15.11
CA LYS A 407 -17.16 -42.67 -15.01
C LYS A 407 -16.19 -43.74 -14.45
N THR A 408 -15.45 -43.39 -13.41
CA THR A 408 -14.48 -44.25 -12.75
C THR A 408 -14.94 -44.61 -11.34
N ASN A 409 -14.54 -45.77 -10.90
CA ASN A 409 -14.57 -46.33 -9.54
C ASN A 409 -13.29 -47.14 -9.34
N ALA A 410 -13.12 -47.79 -8.19
CA ALA A 410 -11.92 -48.55 -7.91
C ALA A 410 -11.66 -49.68 -8.95
N GLU A 411 -12.69 -50.43 -9.35
CA GLU A 411 -12.58 -51.51 -10.32
C GLU A 411 -12.20 -51.02 -11.73
N VAL A 412 -12.89 -50.01 -12.23
CA VAL A 412 -12.56 -49.37 -13.52
C VAL A 412 -11.15 -48.77 -13.49
N SER A 413 -10.79 -48.07 -12.40
CA SER A 413 -9.48 -47.43 -12.27
C SER A 413 -8.35 -48.46 -12.24
N LYS A 414 -8.56 -49.61 -11.57
CA LYS A 414 -7.63 -50.75 -11.59
C LYS A 414 -7.39 -51.25 -13.02
N ALA A 415 -8.45 -51.54 -13.76
CA ALA A 415 -8.34 -52.00 -15.15
C ALA A 415 -7.63 -50.97 -16.05
N MET A 416 -7.90 -49.64 -15.85
CA MET A 416 -7.24 -48.60 -16.62
C MET A 416 -5.75 -48.49 -16.31
N LEU A 417 -5.33 -48.65 -15.05
CA LEU A 417 -3.91 -48.66 -14.68
C LEU A 417 -3.19 -49.91 -15.16
N GLU A 418 -3.82 -51.08 -15.08
CA GLU A 418 -3.27 -52.34 -15.65
C GLU A 418 -2.99 -52.22 -17.15
N ALA A 419 -3.81 -51.50 -17.89
CA ALA A 419 -3.61 -51.27 -19.31
C ALA A 419 -2.62 -50.10 -19.61
N ALA A 420 -2.64 -49.03 -18.80
CA ALA A 420 -1.80 -47.85 -19.02
C ALA A 420 -0.31 -48.08 -18.75
N ILE A 421 0.03 -48.88 -17.71
CA ILE A 421 1.42 -49.12 -17.33
C ILE A 421 2.24 -49.71 -18.49
N PRO A 422 1.86 -50.86 -19.09
CA PRO A 422 2.66 -51.43 -20.19
C PRO A 422 2.67 -50.57 -21.44
N ALA A 423 1.59 -49.84 -21.72
CA ALA A 423 1.55 -48.91 -22.84
C ALA A 423 2.56 -47.73 -22.66
N LEU A 424 2.63 -47.14 -21.47
CA LEU A 424 3.57 -46.09 -21.14
C LEU A 424 5.03 -46.63 -21.01
N GLU A 425 5.22 -47.85 -20.58
CA GLU A 425 6.55 -48.53 -20.59
C GLU A 425 7.13 -48.64 -21.99
N ALA A 426 6.29 -48.82 -23.01
CA ALA A 426 6.70 -48.93 -24.40
C ALA A 426 7.10 -47.58 -25.05
N VAL A 427 6.77 -46.46 -24.43
CA VAL A 427 7.12 -45.12 -24.96
C VAL A 427 8.65 -44.93 -24.86
N SER A 428 9.31 -44.76 -26.01
CA SER A 428 10.76 -44.56 -26.08
C SER A 428 11.18 -43.13 -25.85
N ASP A 429 10.43 -42.19 -26.42
CA ASP A 429 10.66 -40.74 -26.29
C ASP A 429 9.60 -40.11 -25.38
N TRP A 430 10.02 -39.68 -24.17
CA TRP A 430 9.12 -39.25 -23.10
C TRP A 430 8.72 -37.76 -23.26
N THR A 431 8.02 -37.48 -24.36
CA THR A 431 7.50 -36.15 -24.66
C THR A 431 6.01 -36.05 -24.33
N VAL A 432 5.50 -34.81 -24.18
CA VAL A 432 4.05 -34.54 -23.97
C VAL A 432 3.24 -35.20 -25.07
N ASP A 433 3.62 -35.02 -26.36
CA ASP A 433 2.90 -35.57 -27.48
C ASP A 433 2.92 -37.07 -27.49
N ALA A 434 4.06 -37.72 -27.25
CA ALA A 434 4.15 -39.17 -27.22
C ALA A 434 3.33 -39.81 -26.10
N ILE A 435 3.32 -39.20 -24.92
CA ILE A 435 2.49 -39.65 -23.79
C ILE A 435 1.02 -39.47 -24.10
N HIS A 436 0.66 -38.30 -24.65
CA HIS A 436 -0.71 -37.98 -25.06
C HIS A 436 -1.24 -38.98 -26.05
N ASP A 437 -0.55 -39.17 -27.19
CA ASP A 437 -0.99 -40.06 -28.26
C ASP A 437 -1.10 -41.50 -27.81
N THR A 438 -0.14 -41.95 -26.99
CA THR A 438 -0.20 -43.30 -26.36
C THR A 438 -1.47 -43.49 -25.54
N LEU A 439 -1.82 -42.53 -24.68
CA LEU A 439 -3.01 -42.65 -23.84
C LEU A 439 -4.32 -42.48 -24.63
N ILE A 440 -4.35 -41.61 -25.67
CA ILE A 440 -5.51 -41.49 -26.55
C ILE A 440 -5.75 -42.78 -27.34
N ASP A 441 -4.72 -43.31 -27.96
CA ASP A 441 -4.80 -44.58 -28.70
C ASP A 441 -5.23 -45.77 -27.82
N LEU A 442 -4.72 -45.77 -26.57
CA LEU A 442 -5.11 -46.78 -25.60
C LEU A 442 -6.60 -46.67 -25.25
N ALA A 443 -7.08 -45.43 -24.97
CA ALA A 443 -8.50 -45.21 -24.66
C ALA A 443 -9.41 -45.67 -25.81
N ALA A 444 -9.01 -45.40 -27.04
CA ALA A 444 -9.72 -45.84 -28.26
C ALA A 444 -9.75 -47.38 -28.38
N LYS A 445 -8.62 -48.06 -28.14
CA LYS A 445 -8.52 -49.51 -28.14
C LYS A 445 -9.37 -50.19 -27.06
N LEU A 446 -9.51 -49.52 -25.89
CA LEU A 446 -10.32 -50.01 -24.77
C LEU A 446 -11.81 -49.60 -24.93
N GLU A 447 -12.17 -48.87 -25.98
CA GLU A 447 -13.50 -48.32 -26.20
C GLU A 447 -14.06 -47.49 -25.04
N VAL A 448 -13.16 -46.76 -24.33
CA VAL A 448 -13.51 -45.87 -23.21
C VAL A 448 -13.28 -44.41 -23.56
N LYS A 449 -13.91 -43.52 -22.79
CA LYS A 449 -13.60 -42.08 -22.93
C LYS A 449 -12.21 -41.77 -22.45
N ASN A 450 -11.53 -40.82 -23.06
CA ASN A 450 -10.21 -40.34 -22.61
C ASN A 450 -10.18 -40.02 -21.14
N ALA A 451 -11.22 -39.31 -20.61
CA ALA A 451 -11.33 -39.01 -19.20
C ALA A 451 -11.37 -40.21 -18.28
N THR A 452 -11.91 -41.34 -18.76
CA THR A 452 -11.98 -42.61 -17.98
C THR A 452 -10.59 -43.23 -17.79
N LEU A 453 -9.71 -43.10 -18.77
CA LEU A 453 -8.32 -43.54 -18.68
C LEU A 453 -7.43 -42.52 -17.96
N MET A 454 -7.57 -41.25 -18.31
CA MET A 454 -6.72 -40.14 -17.82
C MET A 454 -6.90 -39.91 -16.30
N TRP A 455 -8.11 -40.09 -15.77
CA TRP A 455 -8.38 -39.85 -14.34
C TRP A 455 -7.55 -40.73 -13.43
N PRO A 456 -7.56 -42.07 -13.53
CA PRO A 456 -6.74 -42.93 -12.70
C PRO A 456 -5.24 -42.66 -12.84
N VAL A 457 -4.77 -42.42 -14.08
CA VAL A 457 -3.36 -42.10 -14.33
C VAL A 457 -2.97 -40.82 -13.58
N ARG A 458 -3.78 -39.76 -13.65
CA ARG A 458 -3.51 -38.53 -12.93
C ARG A 458 -3.54 -38.68 -11.42
N ILE A 459 -4.53 -39.39 -10.89
CA ILE A 459 -4.63 -39.65 -9.44
C ILE A 459 -3.43 -40.44 -8.96
N ALA A 460 -3.05 -41.54 -9.63
CA ALA A 460 -1.90 -42.34 -9.25
C ALA A 460 -0.57 -41.55 -9.34
N ALA A 461 -0.42 -40.71 -10.35
CA ALA A 461 0.78 -39.90 -10.53
C ALA A 461 0.91 -38.74 -9.50
N ALA A 462 -0.21 -38.09 -9.13
CA ALA A 462 -0.20 -36.90 -8.30
C ALA A 462 -0.66 -37.12 -6.84
N GLY A 463 -1.50 -38.10 -6.57
CA GLY A 463 -2.12 -38.30 -5.26
C GLY A 463 -3.07 -37.19 -4.83
N LYS A 464 -3.56 -36.37 -5.76
CA LYS A 464 -4.41 -35.20 -5.49
C LYS A 464 -5.61 -35.12 -6.40
N LEU A 465 -6.75 -34.69 -5.85
CA LEU A 465 -7.98 -34.46 -6.61
C LEU A 465 -7.88 -33.25 -7.55
N VAL A 466 -7.15 -32.22 -7.11
CA VAL A 466 -6.93 -30.98 -7.88
C VAL A 466 -5.43 -30.82 -8.16
N THR A 467 -5.10 -30.65 -9.43
CA THR A 467 -3.72 -30.52 -9.91
C THR A 467 -3.60 -29.37 -10.90
N PRO A 468 -2.43 -28.72 -11.02
CA PRO A 468 -2.22 -27.61 -11.98
C PRO A 468 -2.32 -28.07 -13.45
N GLY A 469 -1.96 -29.34 -13.73
CA GLY A 469 -2.02 -29.95 -15.07
C GLY A 469 -2.85 -31.21 -15.12
N GLY A 470 -3.02 -31.76 -16.34
CA GLY A 470 -3.63 -33.05 -16.60
C GLY A 470 -2.65 -34.22 -16.40
N ALA A 471 -3.12 -35.43 -16.70
CA ALA A 471 -2.31 -36.66 -16.56
C ALA A 471 -1.03 -36.60 -17.41
N VAL A 472 -1.12 -36.11 -18.64
CA VAL A 472 -0.03 -36.08 -19.61
C VAL A 472 1.11 -35.15 -19.13
N GLU A 473 0.79 -33.91 -18.81
CA GLU A 473 1.76 -32.92 -18.39
C GLU A 473 2.43 -33.31 -17.06
N ILE A 474 1.66 -33.88 -16.13
CA ILE A 474 2.21 -34.34 -14.84
C ILE A 474 3.17 -35.52 -15.09
N CYS A 475 2.79 -36.51 -15.89
CA CYS A 475 3.66 -37.63 -16.21
C CYS A 475 4.94 -37.20 -16.92
N HIS A 476 4.83 -36.25 -17.84
CA HIS A 476 6.00 -35.68 -18.52
C HIS A 476 6.98 -35.03 -17.54
N LEU A 477 6.50 -34.19 -16.64
CA LEU A 477 7.34 -33.45 -15.66
C LEU A 477 7.94 -34.35 -14.58
N LEU A 478 7.26 -35.43 -14.19
CA LEU A 478 7.78 -36.44 -13.27
C LEU A 478 8.89 -37.30 -13.90
N GLY A 479 8.89 -37.40 -15.23
CA GLY A 479 9.73 -38.34 -15.95
C GLY A 479 9.20 -39.77 -15.95
N LYS A 480 9.74 -40.62 -16.87
CA LYS A 480 9.20 -41.94 -17.13
C LYS A 480 9.27 -42.88 -15.91
N ASP A 481 10.46 -42.97 -15.28
CA ASP A 481 10.68 -43.92 -14.20
C ASP A 481 9.80 -43.62 -12.97
N GLU A 482 9.73 -42.36 -12.57
CA GLU A 482 8.92 -41.95 -11.44
C GLU A 482 7.43 -42.08 -11.74
N THR A 483 6.98 -41.76 -12.94
CA THR A 483 5.60 -41.98 -13.37
C THR A 483 5.22 -43.44 -13.22
N LEU A 484 5.99 -44.33 -13.83
CA LEU A 484 5.69 -45.78 -13.78
C LEU A 484 5.72 -46.33 -12.34
N ARG A 485 6.66 -45.86 -11.53
CA ARG A 485 6.71 -46.21 -10.10
C ARG A 485 5.41 -45.82 -9.38
N ARG A 486 4.92 -44.60 -9.60
CA ARG A 486 3.70 -44.13 -8.96
C ARG A 486 2.44 -44.80 -9.48
N LEU A 487 2.35 -45.09 -10.78
CA LEU A 487 1.23 -45.84 -11.33
C LEU A 487 1.14 -47.23 -10.74
N ARG A 488 2.27 -47.94 -10.53
CA ARG A 488 2.31 -49.24 -9.86
C ARG A 488 1.85 -49.16 -8.40
N LEU A 489 2.30 -48.14 -7.65
CA LEU A 489 1.82 -47.87 -6.29
C LEU A 489 0.31 -47.63 -6.24
N GLY A 490 -0.21 -46.86 -7.22
CA GLY A 490 -1.65 -46.65 -7.34
C GLY A 490 -2.43 -47.91 -7.64
N LEU A 491 -1.89 -48.78 -8.50
CA LEU A 491 -2.46 -50.07 -8.80
C LEU A 491 -2.47 -51.01 -7.55
N ASP A 492 -1.36 -51.01 -6.78
CA ASP A 492 -1.26 -51.78 -5.54
C ASP A 492 -2.28 -51.33 -4.48
N LYS A 493 -2.60 -50.02 -4.41
CA LYS A 493 -3.67 -49.54 -3.53
C LYS A 493 -5.07 -50.03 -3.92
N LEU A 494 -5.28 -50.38 -5.19
CA LEU A 494 -6.56 -50.87 -5.72
C LEU A 494 -6.71 -52.41 -5.64
N ASN A 495 -5.64 -53.12 -5.26
CA ASN A 495 -5.63 -54.54 -5.04
C ASN A 495 -6.07 -54.87 -3.61
#